data_259e03bf7dc58e11a178bf7021f1ae08
#
_entry.id   259e03bf7dc58e11a178bf7021f1ae08
#
_cell.length_a   1.000
_cell.length_b   1.000
_cell.length_c   1.000
_cell.angle_alpha   90.00
_cell.angle_beta   90.00
_cell.angle_gamma   90.00
#
_symmetry.space_group_name_H-M   'P 1'
#
loop_
_entity.id
_entity.type
_entity.pdbx_description
1 polymer ?
#
loop_
_entity_poly.entity_id
_entity_poly.type
_entity_poly.pdbx_seq_one_letter_code
_entity_poly.pdbx_strand_id
1 'polypeptide(L)'
;MEAVWDVLRAEARALERAADHVGPAFGEVLDLLQRCTGRVVVAGIGRSGQVAQCMASTLNRAGVPSLFLHAADAAHGDLGAVTSSDVALLVSHDGATQELLLLLPYLGELKVPIVALVGDERSALARAASHVLSTQSIRHATSPEIAEMASALVSLALVDALAAGLRHVTGA
;
A
#
# COMPACT_ATOMS: atom_id res chain seq x y z
N MET A 1 20.04 22.92 9.57
CA MET A 1 20.73 21.60 9.67
C MET A 1 19.99 20.64 10.61
N GLU A 2 19.46 21.11 11.75
CA GLU A 2 18.70 20.27 12.70
C GLU A 2 17.48 19.59 12.05
N ALA A 3 16.65 20.33 11.34
CA ALA A 3 15.48 19.80 10.62
C ALA A 3 15.84 18.71 9.59
N VAL A 4 17.02 18.75 8.96
CA VAL A 4 17.48 17.72 8.02
C VAL A 4 17.71 16.40 8.76
N TRP A 5 18.39 16.47 9.90
CA TRP A 5 18.67 15.30 10.72
C TRP A 5 17.38 14.72 11.34
N ASP A 6 16.42 15.59 11.68
CA ASP A 6 15.14 15.15 12.26
C ASP A 6 14.34 14.31 11.26
N VAL A 7 14.29 14.69 9.98
CA VAL A 7 13.64 13.89 8.93
C VAL A 7 14.30 12.52 8.81
N LEU A 8 15.62 12.49 8.56
CA LEU A 8 16.33 11.22 8.36
C LEU A 8 16.24 10.28 9.56
N ARG A 9 16.32 10.83 10.78
CA ARG A 9 16.15 10.03 12.00
C ARG A 9 14.72 9.53 12.21
N ALA A 10 13.74 10.34 11.82
CA ALA A 10 12.34 9.93 11.90
C ALA A 10 12.06 8.77 10.93
N GLU A 11 12.54 8.88 9.71
CA GLU A 11 12.40 7.83 8.68
C GLU A 11 13.12 6.53 9.10
N ALA A 12 14.35 6.62 9.61
CA ALA A 12 15.08 5.45 10.10
C ALA A 12 14.32 4.72 11.21
N ARG A 13 13.85 5.49 12.22
CA ARG A 13 13.04 4.92 13.32
C ARG A 13 11.71 4.32 12.84
N ALA A 14 11.14 4.89 11.77
CA ALA A 14 9.92 4.36 11.19
C ALA A 14 10.13 2.98 10.57
N LEU A 15 11.23 2.81 9.83
CA LEU A 15 11.60 1.52 9.23
C LEU A 15 11.93 0.46 10.28
N GLU A 16 12.70 0.81 11.32
CA GLU A 16 12.99 -0.10 12.44
C GLU A 16 11.70 -0.61 13.09
N ARG A 17 10.77 0.30 13.42
CA ARG A 17 9.49 -0.08 13.99
C ARG A 17 8.65 -0.93 13.04
N ALA A 18 8.62 -0.60 11.75
CA ALA A 18 7.90 -1.40 10.78
C ALA A 18 8.43 -2.85 10.75
N ALA A 19 9.75 -3.03 10.79
CA ALA A 19 10.37 -4.35 10.84
C ALA A 19 9.98 -5.13 12.11
N ASP A 20 9.91 -4.46 13.27
CA ASP A 20 9.50 -5.08 14.54
C ASP A 20 8.00 -5.45 14.58
N HIS A 21 7.18 -4.83 13.72
CA HIS A 21 5.72 -5.00 13.69
C HIS A 21 5.20 -5.76 12.47
N VAL A 22 6.08 -6.34 11.67
CA VAL A 22 5.67 -7.29 10.62
C VAL A 22 5.01 -8.50 11.28
N GLY A 23 3.68 -8.54 11.20
CA GLY A 23 2.86 -9.53 11.88
C GLY A 23 2.19 -10.52 10.92
N PRO A 24 1.27 -11.35 11.42
CA PRO A 24 0.55 -12.35 10.62
C PRO A 24 -0.13 -11.79 9.37
N ALA A 25 -0.68 -10.57 9.44
CA ALA A 25 -1.33 -9.92 8.31
C ALA A 25 -0.41 -9.79 7.09
N PHE A 26 0.90 -9.63 7.30
CA PHE A 26 1.87 -9.59 6.20
C PHE A 26 1.97 -10.94 5.47
N GLY A 27 1.98 -12.05 6.22
CA GLY A 27 1.96 -13.40 5.67
C GLY A 27 0.67 -13.68 4.89
N GLU A 28 -0.48 -13.24 5.42
CA GLU A 28 -1.78 -13.37 4.75
C GLU A 28 -1.83 -12.60 3.43
N VAL A 29 -1.26 -11.39 3.39
CA VAL A 29 -1.13 -10.60 2.16
C VAL A 29 -0.18 -11.28 1.17
N LEU A 30 0.94 -11.81 1.63
CA LEU A 30 1.87 -12.58 0.78
C LEU A 30 1.15 -13.76 0.11
N ASP A 31 0.42 -14.54 0.87
CA ASP A 31 -0.39 -15.66 0.39
C ASP A 31 -1.48 -15.22 -0.58
N LEU A 32 -2.13 -14.08 -0.32
CA LEU A 32 -3.14 -13.51 -1.21
C LEU A 32 -2.54 -13.14 -2.56
N LEU A 33 -1.39 -12.45 -2.56
CA LEU A 33 -0.71 -12.04 -3.79
C LEU A 33 -0.19 -13.23 -4.60
N GLN A 34 0.28 -14.29 -3.96
CA GLN A 34 0.69 -15.54 -4.62
C GLN A 34 -0.46 -16.23 -5.34
N ARG A 35 -1.65 -16.19 -4.75
CA ARG A 35 -2.87 -16.80 -5.32
C ARG A 35 -3.59 -15.91 -6.32
N CYS A 36 -3.15 -14.68 -6.51
CA CYS A 36 -3.72 -13.77 -7.49
C CYS A 36 -3.51 -14.31 -8.91
N THR A 37 -4.61 -14.56 -9.62
CA THR A 37 -4.57 -15.05 -11.01
C THR A 37 -4.67 -13.92 -12.03
N GLY A 38 -5.05 -12.73 -11.59
CA GLY A 38 -5.08 -11.50 -12.37
C GLY A 38 -3.85 -10.64 -12.13
N ARG A 39 -4.08 -9.35 -11.83
CA ARG A 39 -3.04 -8.35 -11.55
C ARG A 39 -3.23 -7.79 -10.15
N VAL A 40 -2.14 -7.26 -9.59
CA VAL A 40 -2.21 -6.40 -8.41
C VAL A 40 -2.43 -4.96 -8.89
N VAL A 41 -3.62 -4.43 -8.65
CA VAL A 41 -3.98 -3.04 -8.99
C VAL A 41 -3.60 -2.16 -7.82
N VAL A 42 -2.54 -1.38 -7.98
CA VAL A 42 -2.02 -0.50 -6.93
C VAL A 42 -2.55 0.91 -7.15
N ALA A 43 -3.32 1.45 -6.21
CA ALA A 43 -3.93 2.77 -6.37
C ALA A 43 -3.59 3.73 -5.23
N GLY A 44 -3.51 5.02 -5.58
CA GLY A 44 -3.26 6.13 -4.68
C GLY A 44 -3.36 7.47 -5.42
N ILE A 45 -3.25 8.57 -4.68
CA ILE A 45 -3.24 9.95 -5.23
C ILE A 45 -2.15 10.79 -4.55
N GLY A 46 -1.66 11.82 -5.21
CA GLY A 46 -0.62 12.68 -4.68
C GLY A 46 0.68 11.91 -4.36
N ARG A 47 1.24 12.10 -3.17
CA ARG A 47 2.42 11.36 -2.70
C ARG A 47 2.15 9.85 -2.63
N SER A 48 1.00 9.44 -2.12
CA SER A 48 0.60 8.02 -2.10
C SER A 48 0.45 7.43 -3.50
N GLY A 49 0.06 8.23 -4.50
CA GLY A 49 0.05 7.83 -5.91
C GLY A 49 1.44 7.57 -6.46
N GLN A 50 2.43 8.44 -6.15
CA GLN A 50 3.83 8.22 -6.53
C GLN A 50 4.39 6.94 -5.89
N VAL A 51 4.08 6.71 -4.62
CA VAL A 51 4.43 5.47 -3.91
C VAL A 51 3.77 4.27 -4.59
N ALA A 52 2.48 4.32 -4.88
CA ALA A 52 1.74 3.26 -5.56
C ALA A 52 2.32 2.90 -6.94
N GLN A 53 2.77 3.91 -7.69
CA GLN A 53 3.44 3.69 -8.98
C GLN A 53 4.79 2.95 -8.81
N CYS A 54 5.59 3.34 -7.82
CA CYS A 54 6.82 2.62 -7.49
C CYS A 54 6.53 1.17 -7.06
N MET A 55 5.48 0.96 -6.24
CA MET A 55 5.05 -0.37 -5.80
C MET A 55 4.67 -1.27 -6.96
N ALA A 56 3.85 -0.79 -7.90
CA ALA A 56 3.49 -1.56 -9.10
C ALA A 56 4.73 -1.98 -9.90
N SER A 57 5.71 -1.07 -10.04
CA SER A 57 7.00 -1.38 -10.69
C SER A 57 7.80 -2.45 -9.93
N THR A 58 7.87 -2.35 -8.61
CA THR A 58 8.58 -3.33 -7.76
C THR A 58 7.96 -4.72 -7.87
N LEU A 59 6.63 -4.83 -7.81
CA LEU A 59 5.90 -6.09 -7.96
C LEU A 59 6.09 -6.70 -9.36
N ASN A 60 6.02 -5.89 -10.41
CA ASN A 60 6.30 -6.34 -11.79
C ASN A 60 7.72 -6.92 -11.92
N ARG A 61 8.71 -6.28 -11.31
CA ARG A 61 10.10 -6.81 -11.29
C ARG A 61 10.23 -8.10 -10.49
N ALA A 62 9.32 -8.36 -9.57
CA ALA A 62 9.26 -9.62 -8.82
C ALA A 62 8.45 -10.71 -9.55
N GLY A 63 8.02 -10.47 -10.79
CA GLY A 63 7.23 -11.42 -11.58
C GLY A 63 5.73 -11.43 -11.22
N VAL A 64 5.26 -10.47 -10.44
CA VAL A 64 3.84 -10.31 -10.09
C VAL A 64 3.22 -9.25 -11.00
N PRO A 65 2.36 -9.62 -11.97
CA PRO A 65 1.74 -8.68 -12.87
C PRO A 65 0.98 -7.59 -12.09
N SER A 66 1.35 -6.33 -12.26
CA SER A 66 0.81 -5.21 -11.49
C SER A 66 0.53 -4.01 -12.36
N LEU A 67 -0.51 -3.26 -12.00
CA LEU A 67 -0.96 -2.05 -12.67
C LEU A 67 -1.07 -0.92 -11.66
N PHE A 68 -0.49 0.24 -11.98
CA PHE A 68 -0.78 1.48 -11.26
C PHE A 68 -2.08 2.09 -11.78
N LEU A 69 -2.99 2.44 -10.87
CA LEU A 69 -4.25 3.12 -11.14
C LEU A 69 -4.28 4.43 -10.35
N HIS A 70 -4.29 5.57 -11.04
CA HIS A 70 -4.44 6.85 -10.37
C HIS A 70 -5.87 6.99 -9.84
N ALA A 71 -6.04 7.18 -8.53
CA ALA A 71 -7.37 7.09 -7.89
C ALA A 71 -8.38 8.11 -8.46
N ALA A 72 -7.95 9.31 -8.85
CA ALA A 72 -8.84 10.29 -9.46
C ALA A 72 -9.28 9.89 -10.88
N ASP A 73 -8.38 9.32 -11.68
CA ASP A 73 -8.67 8.91 -13.07
C ASP A 73 -9.54 7.65 -13.09
N ALA A 74 -9.44 6.81 -12.07
CA ALA A 74 -10.25 5.62 -11.90
C ALA A 74 -11.76 5.91 -12.02
N ALA A 75 -12.23 6.98 -11.39
CA ALA A 75 -13.63 7.40 -11.43
C ALA A 75 -14.09 7.85 -12.84
N HIS A 76 -13.16 8.09 -13.77
CA HIS A 76 -13.43 8.57 -15.12
C HIS A 76 -13.27 7.48 -16.20
N GLY A 77 -13.26 6.21 -15.79
CA GLY A 77 -13.30 5.08 -16.72
C GLY A 77 -12.19 4.05 -16.53
N ASP A 78 -11.02 4.43 -15.99
CA ASP A 78 -9.87 3.54 -15.85
C ASP A 78 -10.16 2.38 -14.89
N LEU A 79 -11.14 2.53 -13.99
CA LEU A 79 -11.61 1.45 -13.11
C LEU A 79 -12.14 0.24 -13.89
N GLY A 80 -12.63 0.45 -15.13
CA GLY A 80 -13.02 -0.63 -16.03
C GLY A 80 -11.90 -1.61 -16.42
N ALA A 81 -10.64 -1.27 -16.15
CA ALA A 81 -9.53 -2.19 -16.34
C ALA A 81 -9.40 -3.24 -15.21
N VAL A 82 -10.13 -3.08 -14.09
CA VAL A 82 -10.11 -3.98 -12.94
C VAL A 82 -11.09 -5.13 -13.15
N THR A 83 -10.65 -6.34 -12.84
CA THR A 83 -11.42 -7.58 -12.98
C THR A 83 -11.55 -8.32 -11.66
N SER A 84 -12.50 -9.25 -11.56
CA SER A 84 -12.70 -10.09 -10.36
C SER A 84 -11.52 -11.04 -10.04
N SER A 85 -10.55 -11.19 -10.97
CA SER A 85 -9.33 -11.98 -10.75
C SER A 85 -8.20 -11.19 -10.11
N ASP A 86 -8.38 -9.86 -9.98
CA ASP A 86 -7.34 -8.95 -9.48
C ASP A 86 -7.35 -8.86 -7.94
N VAL A 87 -6.30 -8.28 -7.39
CA VAL A 87 -6.19 -7.83 -5.99
C VAL A 87 -5.94 -6.33 -6.00
N ALA A 88 -6.70 -5.57 -5.21
CA ALA A 88 -6.50 -4.13 -5.07
C ALA A 88 -5.59 -3.83 -3.86
N LEU A 89 -4.52 -3.06 -4.08
CA LEU A 89 -3.60 -2.57 -3.06
C LEU A 89 -3.74 -1.05 -3.00
N LEU A 90 -4.42 -0.53 -1.97
CA LEU A 90 -4.79 0.87 -1.86
C LEU A 90 -3.91 1.59 -0.84
N VAL A 91 -3.27 2.67 -1.27
CA VAL A 91 -2.27 3.41 -0.47
C VAL A 91 -2.84 4.76 -0.03
N SER A 92 -2.99 4.97 1.28
CA SER A 92 -3.46 6.22 1.86
C SER A 92 -2.85 6.42 3.25
N HIS A 93 -2.22 7.57 3.51
CA HIS A 93 -1.64 7.85 4.81
C HIS A 93 -2.70 7.89 5.93
N ASP A 94 -3.79 8.62 5.74
CA ASP A 94 -4.87 8.77 6.71
C ASP A 94 -6.01 7.75 6.55
N GLY A 95 -6.02 7.03 5.40
CA GLY A 95 -7.08 6.08 5.06
C GLY A 95 -8.47 6.72 4.86
N ALA A 96 -8.50 8.03 4.59
CA ALA A 96 -9.72 8.82 4.38
C ALA A 96 -9.75 9.52 3.00
N THR A 97 -8.84 9.17 2.11
CA THR A 97 -8.74 9.72 0.75
C THR A 97 -10.04 9.44 -0.02
N GLN A 98 -10.80 10.50 -0.36
CA GLN A 98 -12.13 10.37 -0.94
C GLN A 98 -12.12 9.62 -2.26
N GLU A 99 -11.13 9.88 -3.12
CA GLU A 99 -10.98 9.24 -4.43
C GLU A 99 -10.80 7.71 -4.30
N LEU A 100 -10.09 7.25 -3.26
CA LEU A 100 -9.96 5.81 -2.98
C LEU A 100 -11.26 5.23 -2.41
N LEU A 101 -11.95 5.97 -1.54
CA LEU A 101 -13.23 5.52 -0.97
C LEU A 101 -14.31 5.36 -2.05
N LEU A 102 -14.29 6.18 -3.11
CA LEU A 102 -15.19 6.06 -4.25
C LEU A 102 -15.00 4.77 -5.06
N LEU A 103 -13.83 4.12 -4.98
CA LEU A 103 -13.56 2.85 -5.66
C LEU A 103 -14.17 1.65 -4.93
N LEU A 104 -14.40 1.76 -3.61
CA LEU A 104 -14.80 0.63 -2.77
C LEU A 104 -16.09 -0.06 -3.20
N PRO A 105 -17.19 0.65 -3.57
CA PRO A 105 -18.40 -0.01 -4.03
C PRO A 105 -18.16 -0.88 -5.27
N TYR A 106 -17.43 -0.35 -6.25
CA TYR A 106 -17.12 -1.08 -7.48
C TYR A 106 -16.23 -2.31 -7.23
N LEU A 107 -15.17 -2.16 -6.42
CA LEU A 107 -14.32 -3.27 -6.03
C LEU A 107 -15.11 -4.34 -5.26
N GLY A 108 -16.07 -3.90 -4.43
CA GLY A 108 -16.98 -4.79 -3.69
C GLY A 108 -17.93 -5.57 -4.61
N GLU A 109 -18.51 -4.93 -5.63
CA GLU A 109 -19.35 -5.60 -6.64
C GLU A 109 -18.57 -6.68 -7.40
N LEU A 110 -17.34 -6.41 -7.77
CA LEU A 110 -16.43 -7.36 -8.41
C LEU A 110 -15.86 -8.41 -7.44
N LYS A 111 -16.07 -8.26 -6.13
CA LYS A 111 -15.49 -9.10 -5.06
C LYS A 111 -13.95 -9.13 -5.10
N VAL A 112 -13.33 -8.04 -5.52
CA VAL A 112 -11.87 -7.89 -5.52
C VAL A 112 -11.38 -7.77 -4.09
N PRO A 113 -10.46 -8.63 -3.62
CA PRO A 113 -9.85 -8.47 -2.30
C PRO A 113 -9.08 -7.16 -2.22
N ILE A 114 -9.25 -6.45 -1.10
CA ILE A 114 -8.62 -5.14 -0.88
C ILE A 114 -7.56 -5.27 0.22
N VAL A 115 -6.34 -4.88 -0.10
CA VAL A 115 -5.25 -4.67 0.85
C VAL A 115 -5.09 -3.16 1.06
N ALA A 116 -5.29 -2.68 2.27
CA ALA A 116 -5.08 -1.26 2.61
C ALA A 116 -3.69 -1.06 3.23
N LEU A 117 -2.88 -0.16 2.65
CA LEU A 117 -1.68 0.37 3.28
C LEU A 117 -2.03 1.73 3.88
N VAL A 118 -2.16 1.78 5.20
CA VAL A 118 -2.67 2.97 5.91
C VAL A 118 -1.91 3.27 7.19
N GLY A 119 -1.84 4.55 7.55
CA GLY A 119 -1.31 4.98 8.84
C GLY A 119 -2.33 4.88 9.98
N ASP A 120 -3.64 4.96 9.70
CA ASP A 120 -4.70 4.74 10.70
C ASP A 120 -5.50 3.48 10.38
N GLU A 121 -5.28 2.45 11.18
CA GLU A 121 -5.98 1.15 11.08
C GLU A 121 -7.49 1.24 11.41
N ARG A 122 -7.95 2.35 11.96
CA ARG A 122 -9.37 2.63 12.24
C ARG A 122 -10.03 3.48 11.17
N SER A 123 -9.31 3.81 10.11
CA SER A 123 -9.81 4.62 9.00
C SER A 123 -10.94 3.94 8.22
N ALA A 124 -11.62 4.71 7.38
CA ALA A 124 -12.68 4.19 6.53
C ALA A 124 -12.15 3.14 5.54
N LEU A 125 -10.96 3.38 4.95
CA LEU A 125 -10.32 2.44 4.04
C LEU A 125 -9.92 1.14 4.74
N ALA A 126 -9.34 1.23 5.95
CA ALA A 126 -8.95 0.05 6.73
C ALA A 126 -10.15 -0.84 7.08
N ARG A 127 -11.29 -0.24 7.45
CA ARG A 127 -12.52 -0.99 7.77
C ARG A 127 -13.14 -1.69 6.56
N ALA A 128 -12.91 -1.17 5.36
CA ALA A 128 -13.44 -1.75 4.12
C ALA A 128 -12.50 -2.81 3.51
N ALA A 129 -11.24 -2.82 3.92
CA ALA A 129 -10.23 -3.74 3.40
C ALA A 129 -10.36 -5.15 4.00
N SER A 130 -10.01 -6.17 3.22
CA SER A 130 -9.88 -7.55 3.69
C SER A 130 -8.60 -7.75 4.50
N HIS A 131 -7.55 -7.00 4.18
CA HIS A 131 -6.26 -7.02 4.89
C HIS A 131 -5.73 -5.60 5.07
N VAL A 132 -5.07 -5.35 6.19
CA VAL A 132 -4.48 -4.04 6.51
C VAL A 132 -2.99 -4.23 6.79
N LEU A 133 -2.16 -3.49 6.06
CA LEU A 133 -0.75 -3.31 6.37
C LEU A 133 -0.56 -1.91 6.96
N SER A 134 -0.20 -1.86 8.22
CA SER A 134 -0.03 -0.60 8.94
C SER A 134 1.29 0.07 8.55
N THR A 135 1.19 1.32 8.14
CA THR A 135 2.35 2.20 7.95
C THR A 135 2.53 3.16 9.13
N GLN A 136 1.76 2.96 10.22
CA GLN A 136 1.80 3.76 11.44
C GLN A 136 3.09 3.47 12.24
N SER A 137 4.19 3.89 11.69
CA SER A 137 5.50 3.73 12.33
C SER A 137 5.87 4.86 13.28
N ILE A 138 5.12 5.99 13.31
CA ILE A 138 5.49 7.16 14.09
C ILE A 138 4.28 7.73 14.85
N ARG A 139 4.09 7.31 16.10
CA ARG A 139 3.14 7.95 17.02
C ARG A 139 3.60 9.33 17.52
N HIS A 140 4.85 9.72 17.28
CA HIS A 140 5.49 10.94 17.79
C HIS A 140 6.40 11.59 16.74
N ALA A 141 5.90 11.76 15.49
CA ALA A 141 6.59 12.62 14.53
C ALA A 141 6.54 14.08 15.04
N THR A 142 7.61 14.81 14.81
CA THR A 142 7.72 16.23 15.20
C THR A 142 6.78 17.14 14.40
N SER A 143 6.31 16.67 13.24
CA SER A 143 5.27 17.33 12.45
C SER A 143 4.46 16.32 11.62
N PRO A 144 3.22 16.69 11.19
CA PRO A 144 2.40 15.87 10.28
C PRO A 144 3.11 15.56 8.97
N GLU A 145 3.86 16.51 8.41
CA GLU A 145 4.60 16.33 7.14
C GLU A 145 5.67 15.25 7.27
N ILE A 146 6.41 15.22 8.39
CA ILE A 146 7.41 14.18 8.67
C ILE A 146 6.73 12.81 8.84
N ALA A 147 5.55 12.76 9.47
CA ALA A 147 4.79 11.54 9.59
C ALA A 147 4.37 10.98 8.22
N GLU A 148 3.88 11.84 7.33
CA GLU A 148 3.49 11.46 5.96
C GLU A 148 4.70 10.96 5.15
N MET A 149 5.85 11.66 5.25
CA MET A 149 7.10 11.25 4.57
C MET A 149 7.54 9.86 5.01
N ALA A 150 7.60 9.63 6.30
CA ALA A 150 8.00 8.35 6.86
C ALA A 150 7.01 7.23 6.55
N SER A 151 5.69 7.49 6.55
CA SER A 151 4.68 6.54 6.14
C SER A 151 4.85 6.12 4.67
N ALA A 152 5.17 7.06 3.78
CA ALA A 152 5.46 6.76 2.38
C ALA A 152 6.68 5.84 2.23
N LEU A 153 7.75 6.11 2.98
CA LEU A 153 8.96 5.29 2.97
C LEU A 153 8.69 3.88 3.53
N VAL A 154 7.95 3.76 4.63
CA VAL A 154 7.53 2.46 5.17
C VAL A 154 6.68 1.69 4.18
N SER A 155 5.77 2.35 3.48
CA SER A 155 4.95 1.73 2.44
C SER A 155 5.82 1.09 1.35
N LEU A 156 6.84 1.81 0.86
CA LEU A 156 7.80 1.27 -0.13
C LEU A 156 8.57 0.07 0.43
N ALA A 157 9.07 0.16 1.66
CA ALA A 157 9.81 -0.92 2.30
C ALA A 157 8.95 -2.19 2.50
N LEU A 158 7.67 -2.04 2.85
CA LEU A 158 6.74 -3.17 2.97
C LEU A 158 6.53 -3.87 1.63
N VAL A 159 6.43 -3.12 0.52
CA VAL A 159 6.30 -3.72 -0.81
C VAL A 159 7.61 -4.37 -1.29
N ASP A 160 8.75 -3.79 -0.98
CA ASP A 160 10.04 -4.43 -1.25
C ASP A 160 10.16 -5.77 -0.50
N ALA A 161 9.70 -5.82 0.76
CA ALA A 161 9.66 -7.05 1.55
C ALA A 161 8.66 -8.08 0.97
N LEU A 162 7.46 -7.65 0.52
CA LEU A 162 6.50 -8.51 -0.18
C LEU A 162 7.12 -9.08 -1.47
N ALA A 163 7.73 -8.21 -2.28
CA ALA A 163 8.38 -8.63 -3.52
C ALA A 163 9.53 -9.62 -3.28
N ALA A 164 10.31 -9.44 -2.22
CA ALA A 164 11.35 -10.37 -1.82
C ALA A 164 10.77 -11.74 -1.39
N GLY A 165 9.70 -11.73 -0.58
CA GLY A 165 9.00 -12.94 -0.16
C GLY A 165 8.40 -13.70 -1.34
N LEU A 166 7.78 -12.99 -2.29
CA LEU A 166 7.18 -13.59 -3.49
C LEU A 166 8.23 -14.28 -4.38
N ARG A 167 9.40 -13.66 -4.60
CA ARG A 167 10.51 -14.30 -5.34
C ARG A 167 11.05 -15.54 -4.64
N HIS A 168 11.16 -15.52 -3.33
CA HIS A 168 11.69 -16.66 -2.56
C HIS A 168 10.81 -17.91 -2.74
N VAL A 169 9.51 -17.74 -2.83
CA VAL A 169 8.54 -18.83 -2.99
C VAL A 169 8.45 -19.32 -4.46
N THR A 170 8.56 -18.42 -5.44
CA THR A 170 8.48 -18.75 -6.87
C THR A 170 9.78 -19.30 -7.44
N GLY A 171 10.90 -19.20 -6.72
CA GLY A 171 12.21 -19.65 -7.18
C GLY A 171 12.79 -18.79 -8.31
N ALA A 172 12.28 -17.57 -8.49
CA ALA A 172 12.69 -16.62 -9.53
C ALA A 172 13.80 -15.68 -9.08
#